data_db0c72eee08d03b0e19b2889ea1379e3
#
_entry.id   db0c72eee08d03b0e19b2889ea1379e3
#
_cell.length_a   1.000
_cell.length_b   1.000
_cell.length_c   1.000
_cell.angle_alpha   90.00
_cell.angle_beta   90.00
_cell.angle_gamma   90.00
#
_symmetry.space_group_name_H-M   'P 1'
#
loop_
_entity.id
_entity.type
_entity.pdbx_description
1 polymer ?
#
loop_
_entity_poly.entity_id
_entity_poly.type
_entity_poly.pdbx_seq_one_letter_code
_entity_poly.pdbx_strand_id
1 'polypeptide(L)'
;AVAAALLLSGCRKGNSDSGSMSSSNAMSGSSGSASTTQTGGWKTGLGILTEASDEARTGTIHTIAAAVLLDGDGKLADVMLDELEVEVTADGKGVVTMPTDYRTKRQKGDDYPLAAASSLKKGWAEQADDFADYLTGMTPEQASMLETDKDGKAVDADLLSGCTIRVDQYRDAVAKACTNASALGAAKGDRVSLGVEAENASSDITATDDKDVNAEVDLTVVAL
;
A
#
# COMPACT_ATOMS: atom_id res chain seq x y z
N ALA A 1 -28.35 2.14 3.13
CA ALA A 1 -26.94 1.89 3.34
C ALA A 1 -26.21 2.11 2.01
N VAL A 2 -25.01 2.63 2.05
CA VAL A 2 -24.12 2.74 0.87
C VAL A 2 -23.11 1.60 1.01
N ALA A 3 -23.14 0.65 0.10
CA ALA A 3 -22.11 -0.39 0.05
C ALA A 3 -21.06 0.00 -0.98
N ALA A 4 -19.79 -0.04 -0.60
CA ALA A 4 -18.67 0.17 -1.49
C ALA A 4 -17.93 -1.15 -1.70
N ALA A 5 -17.73 -1.56 -2.95
CA ALA A 5 -16.98 -2.75 -3.31
C ALA A 5 -15.68 -2.34 -4.00
N LEU A 6 -14.60 -2.98 -3.61
CA LEU A 6 -13.29 -2.82 -4.23
C LEU A 6 -12.99 -4.05 -5.09
N LEU A 7 -12.78 -3.86 -6.39
CA LEU A 7 -12.27 -4.90 -7.27
C LEU A 7 -10.76 -4.71 -7.44
N LEU A 8 -9.99 -5.65 -6.91
CA LEU A 8 -8.55 -5.74 -7.18
C LEU A 8 -8.35 -6.46 -8.52
N SER A 9 -8.03 -5.72 -9.56
CA SER A 9 -7.67 -6.31 -10.86
C SER A 9 -6.27 -6.89 -10.78
N GLY A 10 -6.18 -8.20 -10.50
CA GLY A 10 -4.91 -8.94 -10.56
C GLY A 10 -4.57 -9.29 -12.00
N CYS A 11 -3.33 -9.08 -12.42
CA CYS A 11 -2.80 -9.55 -13.70
C CYS A 11 -3.05 -11.05 -13.88
N ARG A 12 -3.98 -11.41 -14.77
CA ARG A 12 -4.22 -12.79 -15.16
C ARG A 12 -3.07 -13.26 -16.07
N LYS A 13 -2.23 -14.12 -15.53
CA LYS A 13 -1.23 -14.86 -16.32
C LYS A 13 -1.98 -15.81 -17.24
N GLY A 14 -1.95 -15.52 -18.54
CA GLY A 14 -2.52 -16.39 -19.55
C GLY A 14 -1.80 -17.74 -19.58
N ASN A 15 -2.54 -18.79 -19.35
CA ASN A 15 -2.10 -20.17 -19.53
C ASN A 15 -2.33 -20.54 -21.01
N SER A 16 -1.26 -20.73 -21.76
CA SER A 16 -1.34 -21.36 -23.08
C SER A 16 -0.73 -22.73 -22.98
N ASP A 17 -1.57 -23.69 -23.29
CA ASP A 17 -1.38 -25.12 -23.21
C ASP A 17 -0.57 -25.66 -24.40
N SER A 18 0.10 -26.79 -24.15
CA SER A 18 0.45 -27.89 -25.05
C SER A 18 1.60 -27.76 -26.08
N GLY A 19 2.57 -28.64 -25.87
CA GLY A 19 3.51 -29.04 -26.90
C GLY A 19 4.62 -29.96 -26.38
N SER A 20 4.29 -31.24 -26.16
CA SER A 20 5.26 -32.30 -25.93
C SER A 20 6.13 -32.50 -27.18
N MET A 21 7.46 -32.54 -27.03
CA MET A 21 8.34 -33.45 -27.75
C MET A 21 9.69 -33.65 -27.06
N SER A 22 9.95 -34.92 -26.84
CA SER A 22 11.18 -35.50 -26.33
C SER A 22 12.32 -35.37 -27.36
N SER A 23 13.53 -35.05 -26.91
CA SER A 23 14.75 -35.63 -27.46
C SER A 23 15.95 -35.35 -26.54
N SER A 24 16.51 -36.41 -26.08
CA SER A 24 17.79 -36.55 -25.42
C SER A 24 18.96 -36.02 -26.24
N ASN A 25 19.84 -35.24 -25.67
CA ASN A 25 21.27 -35.36 -25.97
C ASN A 25 22.11 -34.90 -24.77
N ALA A 26 22.91 -35.81 -24.27
CA ALA A 26 23.91 -35.57 -23.25
C ALA A 26 25.14 -34.94 -23.91
N MET A 27 25.64 -33.82 -23.33
CA MET A 27 27.04 -33.47 -23.47
C MET A 27 27.59 -32.94 -22.15
N SER A 28 28.54 -33.69 -21.68
CA SER A 28 29.46 -33.39 -20.58
C SER A 28 30.27 -32.14 -20.92
N GLY A 29 30.32 -31.19 -19.97
CA GLY A 29 31.11 -29.97 -20.12
C GLY A 29 31.33 -29.30 -18.77
N SER A 30 32.49 -29.62 -18.18
CA SER A 30 33.31 -28.81 -17.27
C SER A 30 32.60 -27.93 -16.21
N SER A 31 32.72 -28.41 -14.99
CA SER A 31 32.50 -27.67 -13.75
C SER A 31 33.37 -26.41 -13.66
N GLY A 32 32.86 -25.29 -14.11
CA GLY A 32 33.25 -23.98 -13.64
C GLY A 32 32.42 -23.69 -12.37
N SER A 33 33.02 -23.87 -11.21
CA SER A 33 32.46 -23.39 -9.94
C SER A 33 32.46 -21.87 -9.99
N ALA A 34 31.44 -21.29 -10.61
CA ALA A 34 31.10 -19.92 -10.34
C ALA A 34 30.61 -19.89 -8.88
N SER A 35 31.48 -19.40 -8.01
CA SER A 35 31.11 -18.94 -6.70
C SER A 35 30.05 -17.87 -6.91
N THR A 36 28.80 -18.27 -6.93
CA THR A 36 27.69 -17.35 -6.71
C THR A 36 27.91 -16.86 -5.28
N THR A 37 28.56 -15.72 -5.17
CA THR A 37 28.37 -14.87 -4.01
C THR A 37 26.86 -14.75 -3.91
N GLN A 38 26.26 -15.45 -2.97
CA GLN A 38 24.88 -15.16 -2.54
C GLN A 38 24.93 -13.71 -2.11
N THR A 39 24.51 -12.83 -3.01
CA THR A 39 24.14 -11.48 -2.65
C THR A 39 23.04 -11.65 -1.63
N GLY A 40 23.41 -11.45 -0.38
CA GLY A 40 22.55 -11.75 0.75
C GLY A 40 21.21 -11.07 0.58
N GLY A 41 20.25 -11.89 0.50
CA GLY A 41 18.84 -11.85 0.84
C GLY A 41 18.10 -10.53 0.83
N TRP A 42 18.46 -9.50 0.02
CA TRP A 42 17.64 -8.31 -0.16
C TRP A 42 16.29 -8.70 -0.74
N LYS A 43 15.23 -8.17 -0.13
CA LYS A 43 13.86 -8.53 -0.49
C LYS A 43 13.02 -7.28 -0.61
N THR A 44 12.08 -7.28 -1.56
CA THR A 44 11.06 -6.26 -1.68
C THR A 44 9.69 -6.85 -1.39
N GLY A 45 8.82 -6.08 -0.77
CA GLY A 45 7.46 -6.50 -0.45
C GLY A 45 6.45 -5.38 -0.60
N LEU A 46 5.21 -5.76 -0.90
CA LEU A 46 4.06 -4.88 -0.99
C LEU A 46 2.99 -5.33 0.00
N GLY A 47 2.50 -4.40 0.81
CA GLY A 47 1.37 -4.56 1.72
C GLY A 47 0.26 -3.57 1.37
N ILE A 48 -0.97 -4.06 1.24
CA ILE A 48 -2.16 -3.25 0.98
C ILE A 48 -3.19 -3.59 2.04
N LEU A 49 -3.70 -2.58 2.72
CA LEU A 49 -4.83 -2.68 3.64
C LEU A 49 -5.96 -1.83 3.09
N THR A 50 -7.14 -2.40 3.00
CA THR A 50 -8.34 -1.67 2.57
C THR A 50 -9.44 -1.90 3.58
N GLU A 51 -10.05 -0.81 4.01
CA GLU A 51 -11.23 -0.79 4.86
C GLU A 51 -12.34 -0.05 4.13
N ALA A 52 -13.56 -0.52 4.31
CA ALA A 52 -14.76 0.17 3.85
C ALA A 52 -15.67 0.40 5.04
N SER A 53 -16.23 1.59 5.13
CA SER A 53 -17.21 1.94 6.16
C SER A 53 -18.39 2.65 5.53
N ASP A 54 -19.54 2.55 6.16
CA ASP A 54 -20.74 3.30 5.81
C ASP A 54 -21.33 3.97 7.06
N GLU A 55 -21.57 5.25 6.95
CA GLU A 55 -22.27 6.02 7.97
C GLU A 55 -23.41 6.83 7.33
N ALA A 56 -24.64 6.53 7.74
CA ALA A 56 -25.85 7.21 7.29
C ALA A 56 -26.00 7.22 5.75
N ARG A 57 -25.33 8.12 5.06
CA ARG A 57 -25.40 8.31 3.60
C ARG A 57 -24.04 8.54 2.99
N THR A 58 -23.00 8.17 3.70
CA THR A 58 -21.62 8.29 3.27
C THR A 58 -20.96 6.92 3.32
N GLY A 59 -20.43 6.46 2.20
CA GLY A 59 -19.58 5.28 2.13
C GLY A 59 -18.14 5.75 1.93
N THR A 60 -17.22 5.23 2.73
CA THR A 60 -15.80 5.55 2.61
C THR A 60 -14.99 4.28 2.32
N ILE A 61 -14.13 4.34 1.31
CA ILE A 61 -13.10 3.34 1.07
C ILE A 61 -11.77 3.98 1.45
N HIS A 62 -11.05 3.31 2.32
CA HIS A 62 -9.76 3.73 2.82
C HIS A 62 -8.72 2.67 2.51
N THR A 63 -7.73 3.01 1.71
CA THR A 63 -6.68 2.06 1.30
C THR A 63 -5.30 2.63 1.60
N ILE A 64 -4.53 1.86 2.34
CA ILE A 64 -3.13 2.13 2.65
C ILE A 64 -2.27 1.12 1.89
N ALA A 65 -1.25 1.63 1.21
CA ALA A 65 -0.24 0.83 0.54
C ALA A 65 1.14 1.11 1.14
N ALA A 66 1.92 0.05 1.34
CA ALA A 66 3.29 0.10 1.83
C ALA A 66 4.19 -0.74 0.93
N ALA A 67 5.28 -0.16 0.43
CA ALA A 67 6.38 -0.90 -0.18
C ALA A 67 7.56 -0.91 0.78
N VAL A 68 8.24 -2.05 0.90
CA VAL A 68 9.40 -2.21 1.77
C VAL A 68 10.57 -2.82 1.04
N LEU A 69 11.77 -2.39 1.40
CA LEU A 69 13.04 -3.04 1.08
C LEU A 69 13.63 -3.59 2.38
N LEU A 70 13.87 -4.90 2.42
CA LEU A 70 14.59 -5.55 3.50
C LEU A 70 16.03 -5.82 3.05
N ASP A 71 16.99 -5.51 3.91
CA ASP A 71 18.39 -5.77 3.68
C ASP A 71 18.77 -7.25 3.87
N GLY A 72 20.06 -7.58 3.71
CA GLY A 72 20.58 -8.94 3.89
C GLY A 72 20.46 -9.49 5.30
N ASP A 73 20.27 -8.63 6.29
CA ASP A 73 20.06 -8.99 7.70
C ASP A 73 18.55 -9.05 8.05
N GLY A 74 17.68 -8.78 7.08
CA GLY A 74 16.23 -8.79 7.25
C GLY A 74 15.67 -7.53 7.91
N LYS A 75 16.43 -6.43 7.95
CA LYS A 75 15.98 -5.15 8.49
C LYS A 75 15.40 -4.28 7.39
N LEU A 76 14.51 -3.39 7.76
CA LEU A 76 13.96 -2.37 6.88
C LEU A 76 15.09 -1.42 6.42
N ALA A 77 15.37 -1.43 5.13
CA ALA A 77 16.36 -0.56 4.50
C ALA A 77 15.72 0.65 3.82
N ASP A 78 14.49 0.50 3.36
CA ASP A 78 13.69 1.58 2.79
C ASP A 78 12.19 1.23 2.91
N VAL A 79 11.37 2.26 3.08
CA VAL A 79 9.90 2.14 3.19
C VAL A 79 9.26 3.28 2.42
N MET A 80 8.24 2.97 1.64
CA MET A 80 7.39 3.96 0.99
C MET A 80 5.94 3.70 1.36
N LEU A 81 5.22 4.77 1.70
CA LEU A 81 3.81 4.72 2.08
C LEU A 81 2.97 5.63 1.19
N ASP A 82 1.77 5.20 0.90
CA ASP A 82 0.74 6.04 0.30
C ASP A 82 -0.65 5.65 0.80
N GLU A 83 -1.59 6.56 0.67
CA GLU A 83 -2.96 6.38 1.16
C GLU A 83 -3.96 7.01 0.21
N LEU A 84 -4.97 6.22 -0.14
CA LEU A 84 -6.15 6.65 -0.89
C LEU A 84 -7.36 6.67 0.03
N GLU A 85 -8.13 7.74 -0.03
CA GLU A 85 -9.43 7.86 0.61
C GLU A 85 -10.46 8.28 -0.44
N VAL A 86 -11.50 7.47 -0.60
CA VAL A 86 -12.61 7.70 -1.53
C VAL A 86 -13.90 7.79 -0.71
N GLU A 87 -14.59 8.91 -0.81
CA GLU A 87 -15.87 9.14 -0.16
C GLU A 87 -16.98 9.22 -1.20
N VAL A 88 -18.02 8.41 -1.02
CA VAL A 88 -19.23 8.40 -1.83
C VAL A 88 -20.38 8.85 -0.96
N THR A 89 -21.11 9.87 -1.40
CA THR A 89 -22.24 10.39 -0.64
C THR A 89 -23.57 10.18 -1.37
N ALA A 90 -24.66 10.03 -0.61
CA ALA A 90 -26.00 10.00 -1.16
C ALA A 90 -26.86 11.08 -0.51
N ASP A 91 -27.67 11.80 -1.29
CA ASP A 91 -28.60 12.78 -0.77
C ASP A 91 -29.86 12.11 -0.16
N GLY A 92 -30.77 12.93 0.39
CA GLY A 92 -32.01 12.47 0.98
C GLY A 92 -33.00 11.85 0.01
N LYS A 93 -32.72 11.89 -1.29
CA LYS A 93 -33.54 11.31 -2.36
C LYS A 93 -32.85 10.08 -2.99
N GLY A 94 -31.70 9.68 -2.47
CA GLY A 94 -30.91 8.57 -3.00
C GLY A 94 -30.03 8.93 -4.21
N VAL A 95 -29.87 10.22 -4.52
CA VAL A 95 -28.92 10.64 -5.58
C VAL A 95 -27.52 10.51 -5.07
N VAL A 96 -26.70 9.71 -5.76
CA VAL A 96 -25.33 9.42 -5.39
C VAL A 96 -24.37 10.43 -6.02
N THR A 97 -23.42 10.86 -5.24
CA THR A 97 -22.30 11.69 -5.70
C THR A 97 -21.00 10.92 -5.53
N MET A 98 -20.35 10.64 -6.65
CA MET A 98 -19.00 10.09 -6.70
C MET A 98 -17.97 11.21 -6.61
N PRO A 99 -16.81 10.98 -5.98
CA PRO A 99 -15.71 11.93 -6.02
C PRO A 99 -15.22 12.11 -7.46
N THR A 100 -14.65 13.25 -7.74
CA THR A 100 -14.00 13.57 -9.03
C THR A 100 -12.48 13.55 -8.93
N ASP A 101 -11.95 13.40 -7.71
CA ASP A 101 -10.51 13.37 -7.43
C ASP A 101 -10.16 12.06 -6.72
N TYR A 102 -9.48 11.17 -7.44
CA TYR A 102 -9.01 9.88 -6.97
C TYR A 102 -7.51 9.88 -6.66
N ARG A 103 -6.89 11.06 -6.56
CA ARG A 103 -5.49 11.15 -6.15
C ARG A 103 -5.31 10.68 -4.71
N THR A 104 -4.21 10.00 -4.46
CA THR A 104 -3.78 9.64 -3.10
C THR A 104 -3.41 10.87 -2.27
N LYS A 105 -3.23 10.70 -0.97
CA LYS A 105 -2.76 11.81 -0.10
C LYS A 105 -1.39 12.33 -0.54
N ARG A 106 -0.50 11.45 -0.98
CA ARG A 106 0.81 11.84 -1.52
C ARG A 106 0.68 12.60 -2.83
N GLN A 107 -0.16 12.14 -3.75
CA GLN A 107 -0.40 12.82 -5.04
C GLN A 107 -1.10 14.17 -4.89
N LYS A 108 -1.92 14.34 -3.86
CA LYS A 108 -2.54 15.63 -3.52
C LYS A 108 -1.53 16.65 -3.02
N GLY A 109 -0.44 16.19 -2.39
CA GLY A 109 0.57 17.11 -1.86
C GLY A 109 -0.04 18.20 -0.99
N ASP A 110 0.20 19.46 -1.35
CA ASP A 110 -0.33 20.63 -0.62
C ASP A 110 -1.85 20.81 -0.74
N ASP A 111 -2.50 20.17 -1.74
CA ASP A 111 -3.96 20.16 -1.85
C ASP A 111 -4.61 19.33 -0.72
N TYR A 112 -3.84 18.44 -0.06
CA TYR A 112 -4.30 17.75 1.14
C TYR A 112 -4.02 18.63 2.38
N PRO A 113 -5.04 19.14 3.08
CA PRO A 113 -4.89 20.30 3.98
C PRO A 113 -4.26 19.98 5.34
N LEU A 114 -3.43 18.94 5.44
CA LEU A 114 -2.84 18.54 6.73
C LEU A 114 -1.86 19.57 7.29
N ALA A 115 -1.02 20.17 6.45
CA ALA A 115 -0.02 21.15 6.92
C ALA A 115 -0.66 22.32 7.67
N ALA A 116 -1.83 22.77 7.25
CA ALA A 116 -2.57 23.83 7.91
C ALA A 116 -3.10 23.41 9.29
N ALA A 117 -3.51 22.15 9.43
CA ALA A 117 -4.10 21.59 10.65
C ALA A 117 -3.05 21.03 11.61
N SER A 118 -1.91 20.55 11.10
CA SER A 118 -0.84 19.93 11.88
C SER A 118 -0.10 20.95 12.74
N SER A 119 0.22 20.56 13.97
CA SER A 119 1.10 21.34 14.86
C SER A 119 2.52 21.46 14.30
N LEU A 120 2.98 20.47 13.54
CA LEU A 120 4.29 20.44 12.91
C LEU A 120 4.37 21.30 11.64
N LYS A 121 3.22 21.76 11.10
CA LYS A 121 3.14 22.46 9.81
C LYS A 121 3.72 21.67 8.63
N LYS A 122 3.80 20.35 8.77
CA LYS A 122 4.21 19.40 7.75
C LYS A 122 2.99 18.82 7.04
N GLY A 123 3.11 18.62 5.74
CA GLY A 123 2.13 17.92 4.91
C GLY A 123 2.07 16.41 5.23
N TRP A 124 1.10 15.71 4.62
CA TRP A 124 0.94 14.27 4.85
C TRP A 124 2.16 13.48 4.38
N ALA A 125 2.66 13.79 3.19
CA ALA A 125 3.81 13.09 2.61
C ALA A 125 5.06 13.21 3.47
N GLU A 126 5.34 14.43 3.97
CA GLU A 126 6.48 14.68 4.85
C GLU A 126 6.37 13.89 6.16
N GLN A 127 5.19 13.81 6.76
CA GLN A 127 4.99 13.07 8.00
C GLN A 127 5.02 11.54 7.78
N ALA A 128 4.56 11.06 6.62
CA ALA A 128 4.65 9.66 6.23
C ALA A 128 6.11 9.27 5.95
N ASP A 129 6.91 10.16 5.36
CA ASP A 129 8.34 9.96 5.13
C ASP A 129 9.10 9.95 6.47
N ASP A 130 8.82 10.85 7.40
CA ASP A 130 9.40 10.82 8.75
C ASP A 130 9.09 9.50 9.50
N PHE A 131 7.87 8.97 9.32
CA PHE A 131 7.52 7.66 9.87
C PHE A 131 8.29 6.52 9.19
N ALA A 132 8.42 6.54 7.87
CA ALA A 132 9.19 5.56 7.10
C ALA A 132 10.68 5.58 7.49
N ASP A 133 11.26 6.77 7.62
CA ASP A 133 12.64 6.95 8.06
C ASP A 133 12.87 6.44 9.49
N TYR A 134 11.91 6.66 10.39
CA TYR A 134 11.96 6.14 11.76
C TYR A 134 12.00 4.60 11.80
N LEU A 135 11.32 3.93 10.87
CA LEU A 135 11.32 2.47 10.76
C LEU A 135 12.63 1.90 10.20
N THR A 136 13.41 2.71 9.50
CA THR A 136 14.66 2.26 8.84
C THR A 136 15.66 1.73 9.86
N GLY A 137 16.20 0.54 9.60
CA GLY A 137 17.12 -0.20 10.49
C GLY A 137 16.42 -1.09 11.52
N MET A 138 15.11 -1.02 11.68
CA MET A 138 14.33 -1.94 12.52
C MET A 138 14.14 -3.29 11.83
N THR A 139 13.95 -4.33 12.64
CA THR A 139 13.41 -5.59 12.12
C THR A 139 11.90 -5.47 11.92
N PRO A 140 11.26 -6.32 11.09
CA PRO A 140 9.82 -6.36 10.95
C PRO A 140 9.07 -6.50 12.28
N GLU A 141 9.63 -7.30 13.21
CA GLU A 141 9.06 -7.50 14.54
C GLU A 141 9.10 -6.20 15.36
N GLN A 142 10.24 -5.48 15.34
CA GLN A 142 10.37 -4.19 16.05
C GLN A 142 9.39 -3.17 15.50
N ALA A 143 9.29 -3.07 14.17
CA ALA A 143 8.35 -2.16 13.52
C ALA A 143 6.89 -2.50 13.87
N SER A 144 6.51 -3.77 13.90
CA SER A 144 5.15 -4.21 14.23
C SER A 144 4.77 -3.98 15.70
N MET A 145 5.77 -3.87 16.59
CA MET A 145 5.58 -3.66 18.03
C MET A 145 5.57 -2.18 18.44
N LEU A 146 5.64 -1.25 17.49
CA LEU A 146 5.53 0.17 17.81
C LEU A 146 4.22 0.47 18.55
N GLU A 147 4.37 1.08 19.71
CA GLU A 147 3.22 1.46 20.53
C GLU A 147 2.52 2.69 19.95
N THR A 148 1.20 2.66 20.01
CA THR A 148 0.34 3.77 19.63
C THR A 148 -0.64 4.08 20.76
N ASP A 149 -1.10 5.32 20.81
CA ASP A 149 -2.17 5.71 21.71
C ASP A 149 -3.54 5.19 21.24
N LYS A 150 -4.59 5.54 21.99
CA LYS A 150 -5.98 5.16 21.66
C LYS A 150 -6.49 5.71 20.32
N ASP A 151 -5.84 6.73 19.80
CA ASP A 151 -6.16 7.39 18.53
C ASP A 151 -5.27 6.89 17.38
N GLY A 152 -4.44 5.87 17.62
CA GLY A 152 -3.53 5.27 16.66
C GLY A 152 -2.27 6.08 16.35
N LYS A 153 -1.99 7.12 17.17
CA LYS A 153 -0.80 7.96 17.02
C LYS A 153 0.37 7.36 17.80
N ALA A 154 1.58 7.61 17.32
CA ALA A 154 2.78 7.19 18.03
C ALA A 154 2.83 7.77 19.45
N VAL A 155 3.43 7.02 20.38
CA VAL A 155 3.73 7.50 21.74
C VAL A 155 5.22 7.82 21.93
N ASP A 156 6.07 7.35 21.04
CA ASP A 156 7.51 7.61 21.06
C ASP A 156 7.80 9.08 20.74
N ALA A 157 8.61 9.73 21.57
CA ALA A 157 8.87 11.17 21.49
C ALA A 157 9.70 11.55 20.23
N ASP A 158 10.61 10.67 19.80
CA ASP A 158 11.44 10.94 18.63
C ASP A 158 10.56 10.91 17.38
N LEU A 159 9.68 9.90 17.26
CA LEU A 159 8.73 9.82 16.16
C LEU A 159 7.73 10.98 16.19
N LEU A 160 7.19 11.36 17.34
CA LEU A 160 6.26 12.49 17.50
C LEU A 160 6.86 13.83 17.07
N SER A 161 8.17 13.98 17.10
CA SER A 161 8.85 15.18 16.63
C SER A 161 8.73 15.40 15.13
N GLY A 162 8.51 14.34 14.36
CA GLY A 162 8.37 14.35 12.91
C GLY A 162 6.97 14.00 12.40
N CYS A 163 6.23 13.15 13.12
CA CYS A 163 5.00 12.55 12.69
C CYS A 163 3.92 12.59 13.78
N THR A 164 2.79 13.22 13.48
CA THR A 164 1.62 13.31 14.37
C THR A 164 0.34 12.72 13.76
N ILE A 165 0.44 12.14 12.57
CA ILE A 165 -0.66 11.39 11.95
C ILE A 165 -0.86 10.05 12.65
N ARG A 166 -1.98 9.39 12.38
CA ARG A 166 -2.18 8.01 12.83
C ARG A 166 -1.17 7.12 12.12
N VAL A 167 -0.52 6.22 12.87
CA VAL A 167 0.53 5.34 12.34
C VAL A 167 0.20 3.86 12.54
N ASP A 168 -0.84 3.53 13.29
CA ASP A 168 -1.25 2.15 13.57
C ASP A 168 -1.50 1.34 12.29
N GLN A 169 -2.29 1.87 11.38
CA GLN A 169 -2.60 1.19 10.11
C GLN A 169 -1.39 1.21 9.15
N TYR A 170 -0.56 2.24 9.14
CA TYR A 170 0.67 2.25 8.34
C TYR A 170 1.65 1.19 8.84
N ARG A 171 1.82 1.08 10.17
CA ARG A 171 2.59 0.00 10.80
C ARG A 171 2.09 -1.39 10.33
N ASP A 172 0.78 -1.60 10.33
CA ASP A 172 0.18 -2.87 9.93
C ASP A 172 0.34 -3.15 8.42
N ALA A 173 0.29 -2.11 7.57
CA ALA A 173 0.59 -2.22 6.14
C ALA A 173 2.06 -2.58 5.90
N VAL A 174 2.99 -1.96 6.64
CA VAL A 174 4.43 -2.31 6.60
C VAL A 174 4.66 -3.74 7.06
N ALA A 175 4.03 -4.18 8.14
CA ALA A 175 4.13 -5.57 8.61
C ALA A 175 3.64 -6.56 7.55
N LYS A 176 2.55 -6.25 6.86
CA LYS A 176 2.04 -7.05 5.73
C LYS A 176 3.02 -7.06 4.55
N ALA A 177 3.61 -5.90 4.22
CA ALA A 177 4.62 -5.81 3.18
C ALA A 177 5.86 -6.68 3.51
N CYS A 178 6.33 -6.63 4.75
CA CYS A 178 7.44 -7.47 5.22
C CYS A 178 7.11 -8.96 5.12
N THR A 179 5.88 -9.37 5.47
CA THR A 179 5.41 -10.76 5.34
C THR A 179 5.41 -11.23 3.88
N ASN A 180 5.08 -10.35 2.96
CA ASN A 180 5.03 -10.63 1.52
C ASN A 180 6.39 -10.51 0.84
N ALA A 181 7.43 -10.06 1.55
CA ALA A 181 8.71 -9.74 0.95
C ALA A 181 9.43 -10.96 0.38
N SER A 182 9.92 -10.84 -0.84
CA SER A 182 10.62 -11.89 -1.57
C SER A 182 11.83 -11.34 -2.33
N ALA A 183 12.79 -12.23 -2.66
CA ALA A 183 13.99 -11.87 -3.39
C ALA A 183 13.66 -11.71 -4.88
N LEU A 184 13.47 -10.48 -5.31
CA LEU A 184 13.11 -10.12 -6.69
C LEU A 184 14.26 -9.44 -7.45
N GLY A 185 15.48 -9.49 -6.91
CA GLY A 185 16.67 -8.95 -7.54
C GLY A 185 17.19 -7.65 -6.92
N ALA A 186 16.56 -7.17 -5.86
CA ALA A 186 17.01 -5.99 -5.14
C ALA A 186 18.40 -6.16 -4.53
N ALA A 187 19.15 -5.08 -4.44
CA ALA A 187 20.54 -5.04 -3.97
C ALA A 187 20.77 -3.85 -3.02
N LYS A 188 21.95 -3.83 -2.42
CA LYS A 188 22.36 -2.72 -1.55
C LYS A 188 22.40 -1.40 -2.31
N GLY A 189 21.70 -0.41 -1.81
CA GLY A 189 21.63 0.94 -2.37
C GLY A 189 20.41 1.17 -3.25
N ASP A 190 19.63 0.13 -3.54
CA ASP A 190 18.31 0.29 -4.16
C ASP A 190 17.34 0.96 -3.19
N ARG A 191 16.27 1.50 -3.75
CA ARG A 191 15.16 2.09 -3.02
C ARG A 191 13.84 1.53 -3.57
N VAL A 192 12.83 1.51 -2.73
CA VAL A 192 11.48 1.18 -3.19
C VAL A 192 10.73 2.44 -3.64
N SER A 193 9.85 2.25 -4.60
CA SER A 193 8.86 3.25 -4.99
C SER A 193 7.48 2.62 -5.04
N LEU A 194 6.45 3.45 -4.93
CA LEU A 194 5.06 3.03 -4.87
C LEU A 194 4.25 3.88 -5.84
N GLY A 195 3.54 3.21 -6.75
CA GLY A 195 2.56 3.82 -7.63
C GLY A 195 1.16 3.37 -7.22
N VAL A 196 0.25 4.31 -7.05
CA VAL A 196 -1.16 4.05 -6.73
C VAL A 196 -2.01 4.83 -7.72
N GLU A 197 -2.92 4.13 -8.39
CA GLU A 197 -3.89 4.71 -9.32
C GLU A 197 -5.27 4.17 -9.00
N ALA A 198 -6.27 5.03 -8.99
CA ALA A 198 -7.64 4.65 -8.73
C ALA A 198 -8.59 5.40 -9.66
N GLU A 199 -9.67 4.71 -10.05
CA GLU A 199 -10.71 5.28 -10.90
C GLU A 199 -12.10 4.77 -10.50
N ASN A 200 -13.12 5.51 -10.92
CA ASN A 200 -14.50 5.06 -10.78
C ASN A 200 -14.79 3.92 -11.77
N ALA A 201 -15.12 2.75 -11.27
CA ALA A 201 -15.52 1.59 -12.04
C ALA A 201 -17.04 1.34 -12.02
N SER A 202 -17.80 2.18 -11.34
CA SER A 202 -19.25 2.01 -11.20
C SER A 202 -19.96 2.10 -12.54
N SER A 203 -20.66 1.04 -12.93
CA SER A 203 -21.44 0.98 -14.18
C SER A 203 -22.85 1.54 -14.02
N ASP A 204 -23.43 1.49 -12.82
CA ASP A 204 -24.74 2.00 -12.49
C ASP A 204 -24.78 2.44 -11.02
N ILE A 205 -25.01 3.72 -10.81
CA ILE A 205 -25.02 4.35 -9.49
C ILE A 205 -26.44 4.79 -9.15
N THR A 206 -27.45 4.04 -9.53
CA THR A 206 -28.84 4.32 -9.17
C THR A 206 -29.21 3.62 -7.87
N ALA A 207 -29.65 4.40 -6.88
CA ALA A 207 -30.34 3.85 -5.73
C ALA A 207 -31.68 3.27 -6.19
N THR A 208 -31.78 1.94 -6.20
CA THR A 208 -33.08 1.30 -6.39
C THR A 208 -33.80 1.20 -5.06
N ASP A 209 -34.98 1.79 -4.99
CA ASP A 209 -35.99 1.59 -3.94
C ASP A 209 -35.46 1.41 -2.51
N ASP A 210 -35.12 2.51 -1.89
CA ASP A 210 -34.96 2.62 -0.44
C ASP A 210 -33.60 2.28 0.17
N LYS A 211 -32.62 1.71 -0.54
CA LYS A 211 -31.77 1.00 0.39
C LYS A 211 -30.27 0.97 0.15
N ASP A 212 -29.83 0.60 -0.99
CA ASP A 212 -28.39 0.33 -1.12
C ASP A 212 -27.85 0.95 -2.41
N VAL A 213 -26.82 1.76 -2.26
CA VAL A 213 -26.05 2.27 -3.38
C VAL A 213 -24.77 1.47 -3.44
N ASN A 214 -24.50 0.88 -4.59
CA ASN A 214 -23.23 0.22 -4.86
C ASN A 214 -22.34 1.15 -5.68
N ALA A 215 -21.15 1.40 -5.17
CA ALA A 215 -20.10 2.11 -5.88
C ALA A 215 -18.86 1.22 -5.98
N GLU A 216 -18.25 1.20 -7.14
CA GLU A 216 -17.04 0.44 -7.41
C GLU A 216 -15.89 1.39 -7.73
N VAL A 217 -14.74 1.11 -7.15
CA VAL A 217 -13.50 1.82 -7.40
C VAL A 217 -12.44 0.80 -7.78
N ASP A 218 -11.91 0.91 -8.97
CA ASP A 218 -10.74 0.13 -9.39
C ASP A 218 -9.48 0.77 -8.83
N LEU A 219 -8.65 -0.07 -8.22
CA LEU A 219 -7.39 0.34 -7.62
C LEU A 219 -6.24 -0.50 -8.17
N THR A 220 -5.23 0.16 -8.71
CA THR A 220 -3.97 -0.45 -9.10
C THR A 220 -2.86 0.04 -8.19
N VAL A 221 -2.12 -0.89 -7.58
CA VAL A 221 -0.96 -0.59 -6.74
C VAL A 221 0.25 -1.35 -7.26
N VAL A 222 1.34 -0.64 -7.50
CA VAL A 222 2.61 -1.19 -7.98
C VAL A 222 3.74 -0.76 -7.05
N ALA A 223 4.55 -1.72 -6.61
CA ALA A 223 5.81 -1.47 -5.93
C ALA A 223 6.98 -1.84 -6.87
N LEU A 224 7.97 -0.97 -6.96
CA LEU A 224 9.16 -1.12 -7.79
C LEU A 224 10.41 -1.01 -6.92
#